data_a8f6098fb32693f0c69a1372d353ff16
#
_entry.id   a8f6098fb32693f0c69a1372d353ff16
#
_cell.length_a   1.000
_cell.length_b   1.000
_cell.length_c   1.000
_cell.angle_alpha   90.00
_cell.angle_beta   90.00
_cell.angle_gamma   90.00
#
_symmetry.space_group_name_H-M   'P 1'
#
loop_
_entity.id
_entity.type
_entity.pdbx_description
1 polymer ?
#
loop_
_entity_poly.entity_id
_entity_poly.type
_entity_poly.pdbx_seq_one_letter_code
_entity_poly.pdbx_strand_id
1 'polypeptide(L)'
;LVERYATLGGVCLNVGCIPSKALLHTAFVMDEVKTMAAHGISYAPPVIDLDKLRAFKAGVVKKLTGGLAGMAKARKVDTVRGIGRFVDAHHLEVTLTSGDARTPAGGKKTIRFDKAIIAAGSEAAKLPFMPDDPRIVDSTGALELPLIPRRMLVVGGGIIGLEMANVYSSLGSRIDIVEMLDGVMLGADRDLVKVWEKKNAPRFDRVMLKTRTVSAKATSAGIEVAFDGAAAPAAPQTYDLVLVAVGRTPNGKAIEAAKAGVNVTDRGYIDVDRQMRTNVPHIFAIGDIAGAPMLAHKAVHEGHVAAEAASGMKSYFDARQIPSVAYTDPEVAWAGVTEDECKAQVIKYRKALFPWAASGRAIANGRDEGFTKLIFDDATHRIIGGGIVGAHAGDLISEVGLAIEMGCDAVDIGKTIHPHPTLSESIGMAAEVFEGVCTDLPPARKP
;
A
#
# COMPACT_ATOMS: atom_id res chain seq x y z
N LEU A 1 26.25 4.32 -2.64
CA LEU A 1 24.91 3.87 -2.98
C LEU A 1 24.94 3.26 -4.39
N VAL A 2 24.43 2.04 -4.54
CA VAL A 2 24.25 1.37 -5.84
C VAL A 2 22.77 1.42 -6.19
N GLU A 3 22.42 1.98 -7.36
CA GLU A 3 21.05 2.07 -7.86
C GLU A 3 20.98 1.69 -9.34
N ARG A 4 20.09 0.78 -9.69
CA ARG A 4 19.98 0.30 -11.07
C ARG A 4 19.21 1.25 -11.99
N TYR A 5 18.34 2.08 -11.44
CA TYR A 5 17.54 3.06 -12.19
C TYR A 5 18.23 4.43 -12.27
N ALA A 6 17.73 5.29 -13.16
CA ALA A 6 18.29 6.63 -13.36
C ALA A 6 18.08 7.56 -12.16
N THR A 7 17.05 7.30 -11.38
CA THR A 7 16.61 8.15 -10.27
C THR A 7 16.54 7.37 -8.97
N LEU A 8 16.87 8.04 -7.87
CA LEU A 8 16.73 7.52 -6.52
C LEU A 8 15.25 7.49 -6.11
N GLY A 9 14.90 6.67 -5.11
CA GLY A 9 13.56 6.64 -4.52
C GLY A 9 12.84 5.30 -4.65
N GLY A 10 13.46 4.33 -5.32
CA GLY A 10 12.95 2.97 -5.44
C GLY A 10 11.56 2.89 -6.11
N VAL A 11 10.84 1.80 -5.85
CA VAL A 11 9.49 1.56 -6.38
C VAL A 11 8.52 2.65 -5.87
N CYS A 12 8.58 2.98 -4.58
CA CYS A 12 7.62 3.90 -3.95
C CYS A 12 7.53 5.25 -4.68
N LEU A 13 8.67 5.95 -4.88
CA LEU A 13 8.65 7.27 -5.49
C LEU A 13 8.45 7.23 -7.00
N ASN A 14 9.05 6.25 -7.68
CA ASN A 14 9.12 6.26 -9.13
C ASN A 14 7.90 5.61 -9.80
N VAL A 15 7.45 4.44 -9.28
CA VAL A 15 6.48 3.58 -9.96
C VAL A 15 5.49 2.92 -8.99
N GLY A 16 5.27 3.51 -7.82
CA GLY A 16 4.40 2.94 -6.77
C GLY A 16 3.57 4.00 -6.06
N CYS A 17 3.87 4.24 -4.78
CA CYS A 17 3.05 5.05 -3.87
C CYS A 17 2.80 6.46 -4.38
N ILE A 18 3.82 7.17 -4.85
CA ILE A 18 3.69 8.57 -5.21
C ILE A 18 2.87 8.77 -6.51
N PRO A 19 3.21 8.11 -7.64
CA PRO A 19 2.37 8.24 -8.82
C PRO A 19 0.94 7.72 -8.60
N SER A 20 0.73 6.66 -7.78
CA SER A 20 -0.63 6.19 -7.48
C SER A 20 -1.43 7.23 -6.69
N LYS A 21 -0.85 7.87 -5.66
CA LYS A 21 -1.55 8.88 -4.87
C LYS A 21 -1.84 10.15 -5.66
N ALA A 22 -0.96 10.54 -6.58
CA ALA A 22 -1.25 11.64 -7.51
C ALA A 22 -2.48 11.33 -8.40
N LEU A 23 -2.59 10.11 -8.92
CA LEU A 23 -3.74 9.69 -9.73
C LEU A 23 -5.00 9.46 -8.90
N LEU A 24 -4.89 8.88 -7.71
CA LEU A 24 -6.01 8.67 -6.79
C LEU A 24 -6.62 10.00 -6.34
N HIS A 25 -5.79 11.00 -6.04
CA HIS A 25 -6.29 12.35 -5.74
C HIS A 25 -7.06 12.94 -6.93
N THR A 26 -6.54 12.81 -8.15
CA THR A 26 -7.27 13.26 -9.35
C THR A 26 -8.60 12.52 -9.51
N ALA A 27 -8.60 11.20 -9.33
CA ALA A 27 -9.82 10.38 -9.37
C ALA A 27 -10.83 10.81 -8.32
N PHE A 28 -10.39 11.02 -7.09
CA PHE A 28 -11.21 11.51 -5.98
C PHE A 28 -11.89 12.84 -6.32
N VAL A 29 -11.13 13.84 -6.81
CA VAL A 29 -11.69 15.15 -7.21
C VAL A 29 -12.73 14.98 -8.32
N MET A 30 -12.47 14.12 -9.32
CA MET A 30 -13.43 13.85 -10.39
C MET A 30 -14.73 13.24 -9.87
N ASP A 31 -14.66 12.38 -8.88
CA ASP A 31 -15.84 11.75 -8.27
C ASP A 31 -16.58 12.72 -7.35
N GLU A 32 -15.87 13.55 -6.56
CA GLU A 32 -16.47 14.62 -5.74
C GLU A 32 -17.24 15.63 -6.62
N VAL A 33 -16.70 16.03 -7.77
CA VAL A 33 -17.39 16.93 -8.71
C VAL A 33 -18.74 16.37 -9.16
N LYS A 34 -18.87 15.04 -9.32
CA LYS A 34 -20.14 14.41 -9.69
C LYS A 34 -21.20 14.56 -8.59
N THR A 35 -20.79 14.60 -7.32
CA THR A 35 -21.72 14.75 -6.18
C THR A 35 -22.29 16.16 -6.06
N MET A 36 -21.60 17.17 -6.59
CA MET A 36 -22.02 18.58 -6.51
C MET A 36 -23.39 18.86 -7.13
N ALA A 37 -23.84 18.02 -8.05
CA ALA A 37 -25.18 18.16 -8.63
C ALA A 37 -26.30 18.06 -7.55
N ALA A 38 -26.10 17.24 -6.53
CA ALA A 38 -27.01 17.16 -5.39
C ALA A 38 -27.02 18.44 -4.52
N HIS A 39 -25.94 19.23 -4.60
CA HIS A 39 -25.83 20.54 -3.92
C HIS A 39 -26.30 21.71 -4.80
N GLY A 40 -26.87 21.44 -5.98
CA GLY A 40 -27.34 22.46 -6.92
C GLY A 40 -26.25 23.04 -7.84
N ILE A 41 -25.07 22.42 -7.88
CA ILE A 41 -23.94 22.87 -8.72
C ILE A 41 -23.67 21.79 -9.78
N SER A 42 -23.91 22.14 -11.06
CA SER A 42 -23.73 21.21 -12.17
C SER A 42 -22.48 21.53 -12.97
N TYR A 43 -21.71 20.50 -13.30
CA TYR A 43 -20.52 20.56 -14.17
C TYR A 43 -20.78 19.77 -15.45
N ALA A 44 -20.18 20.20 -16.55
CA ALA A 44 -20.14 19.39 -17.75
C ALA A 44 -19.25 18.15 -17.54
N PRO A 45 -19.52 17.04 -18.25
CA PRO A 45 -18.61 15.88 -18.21
C PRO A 45 -17.17 16.30 -18.50
N PRO A 46 -16.19 15.74 -17.79
CA PRO A 46 -14.79 16.13 -17.98
C PRO A 46 -14.27 15.69 -19.35
N VAL A 47 -13.47 16.54 -19.99
CA VAL A 47 -12.64 16.16 -21.13
C VAL A 47 -11.26 15.81 -20.58
N ILE A 48 -10.85 14.55 -20.74
CA ILE A 48 -9.61 14.03 -20.20
C ILE A 48 -8.51 14.12 -21.26
N ASP A 49 -7.49 14.95 -21.00
CA ASP A 49 -6.24 14.98 -21.74
C ASP A 49 -5.25 14.05 -21.02
N LEU A 50 -5.10 12.84 -21.54
CA LEU A 50 -4.29 11.79 -20.89
C LEU A 50 -2.79 12.15 -20.87
N ASP A 51 -2.30 12.89 -21.87
CA ASP A 51 -0.90 13.31 -21.91
C ASP A 51 -0.59 14.35 -20.84
N LYS A 52 -1.50 15.29 -20.59
CA LYS A 52 -1.36 16.23 -19.47
C LYS A 52 -1.45 15.55 -18.12
N LEU A 53 -2.32 14.55 -17.96
CA LEU A 53 -2.41 13.77 -16.73
C LEU A 53 -1.12 12.97 -16.46
N ARG A 54 -0.53 12.35 -17.50
CA ARG A 54 0.78 11.71 -17.43
C ARG A 54 1.88 12.71 -17.06
N ALA A 55 1.89 13.89 -17.70
CA ALA A 55 2.86 14.95 -17.43
C ALA A 55 2.75 15.49 -15.99
N PHE A 56 1.54 15.66 -15.47
CA PHE A 56 1.30 16.01 -14.06
C PHE A 56 1.89 14.96 -13.12
N LYS A 57 1.53 13.69 -13.28
CA LYS A 57 2.08 12.57 -12.51
C LYS A 57 3.60 12.54 -12.55
N ALA A 58 4.19 12.62 -13.75
CA ALA A 58 5.65 12.65 -13.95
C ALA A 58 6.31 13.85 -13.28
N GLY A 59 5.66 15.02 -13.28
CA GLY A 59 6.12 16.22 -12.58
C GLY A 59 6.22 16.03 -11.07
N VAL A 60 5.23 15.37 -10.45
CA VAL A 60 5.24 15.04 -9.02
C VAL A 60 6.41 14.11 -8.70
N VAL A 61 6.59 13.04 -9.46
CA VAL A 61 7.71 12.10 -9.31
C VAL A 61 9.06 12.82 -9.45
N LYS A 62 9.22 13.62 -10.51
CA LYS A 62 10.45 14.37 -10.78
C LYS A 62 10.83 15.33 -9.64
N LYS A 63 9.84 16.00 -9.04
CA LYS A 63 10.08 16.92 -7.92
C LYS A 63 10.68 16.19 -6.72
N LEU A 64 10.13 15.02 -6.37
CA LEU A 64 10.57 14.25 -5.21
C LEU A 64 11.90 13.53 -5.45
N THR A 65 12.08 12.90 -6.61
CA THR A 65 13.33 12.22 -6.96
C THR A 65 14.49 13.22 -7.12
N GLY A 66 14.20 14.43 -7.63
CA GLY A 66 15.16 15.54 -7.67
C GLY A 66 15.58 16.00 -6.28
N GLY A 67 14.65 16.05 -5.33
CA GLY A 67 14.94 16.31 -3.92
C GLY A 67 15.88 15.27 -3.32
N LEU A 68 15.65 13.98 -3.57
CA LEU A 68 16.53 12.90 -3.10
C LEU A 68 17.94 13.00 -3.69
N ALA A 69 18.06 13.29 -4.98
CA ALA A 69 19.36 13.48 -5.62
C ALA A 69 20.12 14.65 -5.00
N GLY A 70 19.42 15.77 -4.70
CA GLY A 70 19.98 16.92 -4.00
C GLY A 70 20.46 16.56 -2.59
N MET A 71 19.67 15.80 -1.83
CA MET A 71 20.04 15.35 -0.48
C MET A 71 21.23 14.38 -0.51
N ALA A 72 21.29 13.45 -1.43
CA ALA A 72 22.43 12.53 -1.60
C ALA A 72 23.72 13.32 -1.87
N LYS A 73 23.67 14.31 -2.79
CA LYS A 73 24.78 15.20 -3.10
C LYS A 73 25.22 16.03 -1.86
N ALA A 74 24.28 16.62 -1.14
CA ALA A 74 24.58 17.42 0.05
C ALA A 74 25.23 16.58 1.18
N ARG A 75 24.85 15.29 1.28
CA ARG A 75 25.44 14.34 2.23
C ARG A 75 26.68 13.63 1.70
N LYS A 76 27.19 14.01 0.52
CA LYS A 76 28.37 13.42 -0.12
C LYS A 76 28.25 11.90 -0.31
N VAL A 77 27.05 11.43 -0.67
CA VAL A 77 26.81 10.03 -0.99
C VAL A 77 27.20 9.76 -2.45
N ASP A 78 28.22 8.95 -2.65
CA ASP A 78 28.60 8.48 -3.99
C ASP A 78 27.54 7.52 -4.53
N THR A 79 27.05 7.81 -5.72
CA THR A 79 26.04 6.97 -6.40
C THR A 79 26.64 6.28 -7.60
N VAL A 80 26.57 4.95 -7.63
CA VAL A 80 26.97 4.11 -8.77
C VAL A 80 25.72 3.57 -9.43
N ARG A 81 25.52 3.94 -10.70
CA ARG A 81 24.38 3.48 -11.48
C ARG A 81 24.68 2.12 -12.11
N GLY A 82 23.93 1.11 -11.69
CA GLY A 82 24.10 -0.23 -12.20
C GLY A 82 23.43 -1.30 -11.35
N ILE A 83 23.46 -2.53 -11.87
CA ILE A 83 22.93 -3.71 -11.19
C ILE A 83 24.04 -4.30 -10.33
N GLY A 84 23.85 -4.22 -9.01
CA GLY A 84 24.78 -4.80 -8.03
C GLY A 84 24.48 -6.27 -7.76
N ARG A 85 25.53 -7.10 -7.74
CA ARG A 85 25.49 -8.50 -7.31
C ARG A 85 26.65 -8.79 -6.38
N PHE A 86 26.39 -9.53 -5.31
CA PHE A 86 27.45 -9.95 -4.40
C PHE A 86 28.40 -10.93 -5.09
N VAL A 87 29.69 -10.76 -4.87
CA VAL A 87 30.75 -11.66 -5.31
C VAL A 87 31.22 -12.52 -4.14
N ASP A 88 31.36 -11.88 -2.99
CA ASP A 88 31.69 -12.47 -1.71
C ASP A 88 31.18 -11.58 -0.57
N ALA A 89 31.58 -11.86 0.68
CA ALA A 89 31.12 -11.16 1.88
C ALA A 89 31.56 -9.68 1.95
N HIS A 90 32.48 -9.23 1.11
CA HIS A 90 33.02 -7.87 1.14
C HIS A 90 33.08 -7.18 -0.23
N HIS A 91 32.65 -7.85 -1.29
CA HIS A 91 32.71 -7.30 -2.64
C HIS A 91 31.36 -7.38 -3.36
N LEU A 92 31.02 -6.28 -4.00
CA LEU A 92 29.86 -6.14 -4.87
C LEU A 92 30.33 -5.82 -6.29
N GLU A 93 29.98 -6.65 -7.26
CA GLU A 93 30.16 -6.33 -8.69
C GLU A 93 28.94 -5.55 -9.18
N VAL A 94 29.17 -4.40 -9.78
CA VAL A 94 28.12 -3.57 -10.37
C VAL A 94 28.27 -3.57 -11.88
N THR A 95 27.31 -4.16 -12.57
CA THR A 95 27.18 -4.03 -14.02
C THR A 95 26.57 -2.67 -14.31
N LEU A 96 27.35 -1.77 -14.93
CA LEU A 96 26.89 -0.40 -15.21
C LEU A 96 25.74 -0.41 -16.22
N THR A 97 24.71 0.45 -15.99
CA THR A 97 23.54 0.57 -16.87
C THR A 97 23.36 1.99 -17.35
N SER A 98 22.60 2.18 -18.43
CA SER A 98 22.17 3.50 -18.92
C SER A 98 21.15 4.21 -18.01
N GLY A 99 20.60 3.48 -17.03
CA GLY A 99 19.59 3.96 -16.08
C GLY A 99 18.18 3.45 -16.36
N ASP A 100 17.98 2.62 -17.39
CA ASP A 100 16.75 1.86 -17.64
C ASP A 100 16.70 0.54 -16.86
N ALA A 101 17.72 0.26 -16.06
CA ALA A 101 17.94 -0.93 -15.26
C ALA A 101 18.09 -2.25 -16.06
N ARG A 102 18.19 -2.18 -17.38
CA ARG A 102 18.24 -3.34 -18.27
C ARG A 102 19.41 -3.28 -19.25
N THR A 103 19.61 -2.12 -19.86
CA THR A 103 20.62 -1.93 -20.91
C THR A 103 22.00 -1.70 -20.30
N PRO A 104 22.97 -2.62 -20.45
CA PRO A 104 24.34 -2.38 -20.01
C PRO A 104 24.94 -1.16 -20.72
N ALA A 105 25.52 -0.23 -19.95
CA ALA A 105 26.24 0.93 -20.48
C ALA A 105 27.73 0.64 -20.80
N GLY A 106 28.10 -0.64 -20.72
CA GLY A 106 29.47 -1.11 -20.87
C GLY A 106 30.28 -1.02 -19.58
N GLY A 107 30.99 -2.10 -19.27
CA GLY A 107 31.86 -2.18 -18.11
C GLY A 107 31.21 -2.66 -16.81
N LYS A 108 32.10 -3.08 -15.91
CA LYS A 108 31.79 -3.53 -14.57
C LYS A 108 32.63 -2.74 -13.59
N LYS A 109 32.10 -2.51 -12.39
CA LYS A 109 32.82 -1.89 -11.29
C LYS A 109 32.71 -2.79 -10.06
N THR A 110 33.83 -3.17 -9.48
CA THR A 110 33.87 -3.87 -8.20
C THR A 110 33.95 -2.85 -7.07
N ILE A 111 33.08 -2.97 -6.09
CA ILE A 111 33.06 -2.14 -4.89
C ILE A 111 33.38 -3.04 -3.70
N ARG A 112 34.46 -2.72 -2.99
CA ARG A 112 34.75 -3.29 -1.68
C ARG A 112 33.99 -2.50 -0.62
N PHE A 113 33.42 -3.21 0.35
CA PHE A 113 32.72 -2.60 1.48
C PHE A 113 33.15 -3.24 2.80
N ASP A 114 33.12 -2.45 3.87
CA ASP A 114 33.29 -2.93 5.24
C ASP A 114 31.93 -3.31 5.84
N LYS A 115 30.86 -2.60 5.46
CA LYS A 115 29.49 -2.89 5.83
C LYS A 115 28.56 -2.62 4.65
N ALA A 116 27.47 -3.39 4.56
CA ALA A 116 26.47 -3.23 3.51
C ALA A 116 25.06 -3.24 4.09
N ILE A 117 24.17 -2.40 3.52
CA ILE A 117 22.73 -2.45 3.76
C ILE A 117 22.04 -2.82 2.45
N ILE A 118 21.39 -3.98 2.45
CA ILE A 118 20.63 -4.48 1.31
C ILE A 118 19.23 -3.85 1.35
N ALA A 119 18.93 -3.00 0.37
CA ALA A 119 17.64 -2.35 0.19
C ALA A 119 17.08 -2.64 -1.22
N ALA A 120 17.22 -3.89 -1.68
CA ALA A 120 16.94 -4.27 -3.06
C ALA A 120 15.44 -4.43 -3.37
N GLY A 121 14.57 -4.32 -2.35
CA GLY A 121 13.12 -4.27 -2.52
C GLY A 121 12.50 -5.53 -3.10
N SER A 122 11.43 -5.34 -3.86
CA SER A 122 10.63 -6.40 -4.48
C SER A 122 10.21 -6.02 -5.89
N GLU A 123 9.72 -6.99 -6.65
CA GLU A 123 9.10 -6.79 -7.96
C GLU A 123 7.67 -7.36 -7.99
N ALA A 124 6.85 -6.95 -8.97
CA ALA A 124 5.50 -7.48 -9.14
C ALA A 124 5.55 -8.98 -9.46
N ALA A 125 4.72 -9.75 -8.77
CA ALA A 125 4.58 -11.18 -9.05
C ALA A 125 3.96 -11.42 -10.42
N LYS A 126 4.49 -12.40 -11.15
CA LYS A 126 4.02 -12.77 -12.49
C LYS A 126 3.17 -14.04 -12.44
N LEU A 127 2.18 -14.12 -13.31
CA LEU A 127 1.42 -15.34 -13.56
C LEU A 127 1.99 -16.01 -14.83
N PRO A 128 2.56 -17.22 -14.73
CA PRO A 128 3.31 -17.84 -15.84
C PRO A 128 2.48 -18.11 -17.10
N PHE A 129 1.16 -18.23 -16.98
CA PHE A 129 0.24 -18.48 -18.10
C PHE A 129 -0.20 -17.20 -18.82
N MET A 130 0.15 -16.02 -18.31
CA MET A 130 -0.16 -14.76 -19.00
C MET A 130 0.75 -14.59 -20.21
N PRO A 131 0.20 -14.31 -21.41
CA PRO A 131 1.02 -14.05 -22.59
C PRO A 131 1.82 -12.74 -22.44
N ASP A 132 2.92 -12.66 -23.17
CA ASP A 132 3.70 -11.42 -23.30
C ASP A 132 3.01 -10.50 -24.31
N ASP A 133 2.16 -9.61 -23.81
CA ASP A 133 1.37 -8.68 -24.61
C ASP A 133 1.31 -7.32 -23.87
N PRO A 134 1.48 -6.18 -24.56
CA PRO A 134 1.49 -4.85 -23.93
C PRO A 134 0.16 -4.47 -23.27
N ARG A 135 -0.92 -5.18 -23.52
CA ARG A 135 -2.23 -5.02 -22.86
C ARG A 135 -2.33 -5.79 -21.55
N ILE A 136 -1.28 -6.55 -21.17
CA ILE A 136 -1.17 -7.18 -19.86
C ILE A 136 -0.09 -6.45 -19.09
N VAL A 137 -0.49 -5.75 -18.04
CA VAL A 137 0.38 -4.86 -17.27
C VAL A 137 0.46 -5.30 -15.80
N ASP A 138 1.57 -5.00 -15.16
CA ASP A 138 1.68 -4.97 -13.71
C ASP A 138 1.31 -3.57 -13.17
N SER A 139 1.50 -3.35 -11.87
CA SER A 139 1.22 -2.05 -11.25
C SER A 139 2.04 -0.90 -11.86
N THR A 140 3.28 -1.16 -12.29
CA THR A 140 4.11 -0.15 -12.96
C THR A 140 3.51 0.24 -14.31
N GLY A 141 3.15 -0.75 -15.12
CA GLY A 141 2.53 -0.50 -16.44
C GLY A 141 1.15 0.16 -16.32
N ALA A 142 0.35 -0.19 -15.31
CA ALA A 142 -0.92 0.47 -15.06
C ALA A 142 -0.74 1.95 -14.70
N LEU A 143 0.28 2.29 -13.90
CA LEU A 143 0.60 3.67 -13.54
C LEU A 143 1.13 4.52 -14.71
N GLU A 144 1.63 3.89 -15.78
CA GLU A 144 1.96 4.62 -17.01
C GLU A 144 0.75 5.18 -17.74
N LEU A 145 -0.46 4.71 -17.43
CA LEU A 145 -1.71 5.09 -18.09
C LEU A 145 -1.63 4.95 -19.62
N PRO A 146 -1.37 3.76 -20.16
CA PRO A 146 -1.13 3.59 -21.60
C PRO A 146 -2.34 4.02 -22.43
N LEU A 147 -3.54 3.81 -21.89
CA LEU A 147 -4.84 4.22 -22.46
C LEU A 147 -5.89 4.25 -21.36
N ILE A 148 -7.08 4.76 -21.65
CA ILE A 148 -8.29 4.53 -20.85
C ILE A 148 -9.07 3.40 -21.53
N PRO A 149 -8.97 2.14 -21.03
CA PRO A 149 -9.65 1.01 -21.65
C PRO A 149 -11.16 1.11 -21.43
N ARG A 150 -11.96 0.64 -22.39
CA ARG A 150 -13.41 0.52 -22.17
C ARG A 150 -13.73 -0.55 -21.14
N ARG A 151 -13.02 -1.71 -21.21
CA ARG A 151 -13.11 -2.79 -20.24
C ARG A 151 -11.74 -3.19 -19.73
N MET A 152 -11.59 -3.21 -18.42
CA MET A 152 -10.36 -3.61 -17.75
C MET A 152 -10.64 -4.75 -16.78
N LEU A 153 -9.73 -5.72 -16.74
CA LEU A 153 -9.68 -6.73 -15.69
C LEU A 153 -8.58 -6.39 -14.69
N VAL A 154 -8.92 -6.44 -13.42
CA VAL A 154 -7.95 -6.41 -12.32
C VAL A 154 -7.86 -7.80 -11.70
N VAL A 155 -6.70 -8.44 -11.83
CA VAL A 155 -6.41 -9.74 -11.22
C VAL A 155 -5.72 -9.53 -9.90
N GLY A 156 -6.44 -9.81 -8.80
CA GLY A 156 -6.03 -9.60 -7.42
C GLY A 156 -6.81 -8.49 -6.72
N GLY A 157 -7.52 -8.84 -5.65
CA GLY A 157 -8.32 -7.95 -4.80
C GLY A 157 -7.53 -7.31 -3.65
N GLY A 158 -6.19 -7.25 -3.76
CA GLY A 158 -5.31 -6.54 -2.83
C GLY A 158 -5.35 -5.03 -3.04
N ILE A 159 -4.72 -4.28 -2.11
CA ILE A 159 -4.72 -2.80 -2.08
C ILE A 159 -4.33 -2.20 -3.44
N ILE A 160 -3.24 -2.67 -4.05
CA ILE A 160 -2.72 -2.14 -5.33
C ILE A 160 -3.75 -2.29 -6.46
N GLY A 161 -4.36 -3.47 -6.57
CA GLY A 161 -5.38 -3.73 -7.58
C GLY A 161 -6.59 -2.84 -7.43
N LEU A 162 -7.07 -2.68 -6.19
CA LEU A 162 -8.25 -1.87 -5.87
C LEU A 162 -8.00 -0.36 -6.05
N GLU A 163 -6.81 0.13 -5.71
CA GLU A 163 -6.41 1.53 -5.97
C GLU A 163 -6.42 1.83 -7.48
N MET A 164 -5.86 0.94 -8.29
CA MET A 164 -5.87 1.12 -9.75
C MET A 164 -7.29 0.95 -10.33
N ALA A 165 -8.09 0.02 -9.81
CA ALA A 165 -9.50 -0.10 -10.18
C ALA A 165 -10.25 1.23 -9.93
N ASN A 166 -9.99 1.89 -8.80
CA ASN A 166 -10.55 3.20 -8.48
C ASN A 166 -10.15 4.26 -9.51
N VAL A 167 -8.85 4.37 -9.82
CA VAL A 167 -8.33 5.35 -10.78
C VAL A 167 -8.98 5.16 -12.15
N TYR A 168 -8.90 3.94 -12.70
CA TYR A 168 -9.40 3.67 -14.06
C TYR A 168 -10.93 3.78 -14.15
N SER A 169 -11.66 3.39 -13.10
CA SER A 169 -13.10 3.58 -13.03
C SER A 169 -13.50 5.06 -13.06
N SER A 170 -12.82 5.91 -12.30
CA SER A 170 -13.07 7.36 -12.30
C SER A 170 -12.76 7.99 -13.66
N LEU A 171 -11.75 7.46 -14.37
CA LEU A 171 -11.43 7.87 -15.74
C LEU A 171 -12.45 7.35 -16.78
N GLY A 172 -13.38 6.47 -16.41
CA GLY A 172 -14.48 6.02 -17.29
C GLY A 172 -14.38 4.57 -17.76
N SER A 173 -13.42 3.78 -17.28
CA SER A 173 -13.32 2.36 -17.61
C SER A 173 -14.34 1.54 -16.82
N ARG A 174 -14.91 0.51 -17.49
CA ARG A 174 -15.69 -0.56 -16.85
C ARG A 174 -14.71 -1.59 -16.28
N ILE A 175 -14.88 -1.96 -15.01
CA ILE A 175 -13.90 -2.77 -14.29
C ILE A 175 -14.53 -4.09 -13.82
N ASP A 176 -13.87 -5.20 -14.14
CA ASP A 176 -14.05 -6.48 -13.48
C ASP A 176 -12.85 -6.73 -12.55
N ILE A 177 -13.11 -7.19 -11.32
CA ILE A 177 -12.08 -7.58 -10.35
C ILE A 177 -12.23 -9.09 -10.10
N VAL A 178 -11.11 -9.83 -10.11
CA VAL A 178 -11.09 -11.24 -9.75
C VAL A 178 -10.15 -11.48 -8.58
N GLU A 179 -10.66 -12.17 -7.55
CA GLU A 179 -9.91 -12.54 -6.35
C GLU A 179 -10.15 -14.04 -6.03
N MET A 180 -9.05 -14.77 -5.85
CA MET A 180 -9.12 -16.21 -5.58
C MET A 180 -9.58 -16.54 -4.15
N LEU A 181 -9.41 -15.61 -3.23
CA LEU A 181 -9.81 -15.75 -1.84
C LEU A 181 -11.24 -15.27 -1.63
N ASP A 182 -11.74 -15.35 -0.42
CA ASP A 182 -13.14 -15.08 -0.08
C ASP A 182 -13.44 -13.61 0.23
N GLY A 183 -12.46 -12.72 0.09
CA GLY A 183 -12.63 -11.30 0.29
C GLY A 183 -11.50 -10.47 -0.29
N VAL A 184 -11.76 -9.21 -0.52
CA VAL A 184 -10.75 -8.22 -0.88
C VAL A 184 -10.10 -7.64 0.39
N MET A 185 -8.92 -7.01 0.28
CA MET A 185 -8.21 -6.35 1.40
C MET A 185 -8.10 -7.24 2.66
N LEU A 186 -7.65 -8.47 2.52
CA LEU A 186 -7.66 -9.46 3.62
C LEU A 186 -6.87 -9.07 4.88
N GLY A 187 -5.98 -8.08 4.79
CA GLY A 187 -5.27 -7.55 5.96
C GLY A 187 -6.11 -6.63 6.86
N ALA A 188 -7.29 -6.18 6.40
CA ALA A 188 -8.18 -5.29 7.14
C ALA A 188 -9.35 -6.07 7.76
N ASP A 189 -9.84 -5.62 8.91
CA ASP A 189 -11.05 -6.17 9.53
C ASP A 189 -12.26 -6.11 8.56
N ARG A 190 -13.03 -7.19 8.54
CA ARG A 190 -14.11 -7.38 7.56
C ARG A 190 -15.23 -6.34 7.66
N ASP A 191 -15.48 -5.78 8.83
CA ASP A 191 -16.47 -4.71 9.01
C ASP A 191 -16.06 -3.41 8.30
N LEU A 192 -14.77 -3.05 8.31
CA LEU A 192 -14.23 -1.94 7.53
C LEU A 192 -14.41 -2.17 6.03
N VAL A 193 -14.03 -3.36 5.57
CA VAL A 193 -14.12 -3.72 4.14
C VAL A 193 -15.55 -3.74 3.63
N LYS A 194 -16.52 -4.15 4.46
CA LYS A 194 -17.95 -4.12 4.09
C LYS A 194 -18.47 -2.73 3.74
N VAL A 195 -17.97 -1.68 4.41
CA VAL A 195 -18.31 -0.30 4.04
C VAL A 195 -17.79 0.03 2.67
N TRP A 196 -16.52 -0.31 2.42
CA TRP A 196 -15.90 -0.13 1.11
C TRP A 196 -16.66 -0.90 0.01
N GLU A 197 -16.98 -2.17 0.24
CA GLU A 197 -17.75 -3.01 -0.69
C GLU A 197 -19.10 -2.39 -1.02
N LYS A 198 -19.86 -1.95 -0.01
CA LYS A 198 -21.16 -1.31 -0.19
C LYS A 198 -21.07 -0.03 -1.03
N LYS A 199 -20.08 0.83 -0.75
CA LYS A 199 -19.86 2.09 -1.49
C LYS A 199 -19.46 1.85 -2.93
N ASN A 200 -18.64 0.82 -3.19
CA ASN A 200 -18.09 0.52 -4.50
C ASN A 200 -18.91 -0.51 -5.31
N ALA A 201 -19.95 -1.12 -4.73
CA ALA A 201 -20.82 -2.06 -5.44
C ALA A 201 -21.36 -1.51 -6.78
N PRO A 202 -21.79 -0.24 -6.91
CA PRO A 202 -22.24 0.31 -8.19
C PRO A 202 -21.09 0.74 -9.11
N ARG A 203 -19.85 0.78 -8.63
CA ARG A 203 -18.68 1.24 -9.38
C ARG A 203 -18.11 0.19 -10.33
N PHE A 204 -18.10 -1.06 -9.90
CA PHE A 204 -17.49 -2.16 -10.64
C PHE A 204 -18.57 -3.05 -11.27
N ASP A 205 -18.30 -3.52 -12.48
CA ASP A 205 -19.24 -4.41 -13.18
C ASP A 205 -19.36 -5.75 -12.44
N ARG A 206 -18.20 -6.27 -11.96
CA ARG A 206 -18.12 -7.53 -11.21
C ARG A 206 -16.98 -7.50 -10.20
N VAL A 207 -17.23 -8.08 -9.04
CA VAL A 207 -16.19 -8.46 -8.06
C VAL A 207 -16.33 -9.98 -7.86
N MET A 208 -15.45 -10.73 -8.51
CA MET A 208 -15.49 -12.19 -8.55
C MET A 208 -14.59 -12.76 -7.45
N LEU A 209 -15.18 -13.04 -6.28
CA LEU A 209 -14.48 -13.69 -5.16
C LEU A 209 -14.49 -15.21 -5.34
N LYS A 210 -13.56 -15.92 -4.65
CA LYS A 210 -13.37 -17.38 -4.75
C LYS A 210 -13.25 -17.83 -6.21
N THR A 211 -12.60 -17.01 -7.03
CA THR A 211 -12.51 -17.18 -8.47
C THR A 211 -11.09 -16.90 -8.91
N ARG A 212 -10.51 -17.80 -9.67
CA ARG A 212 -9.15 -17.67 -10.21
C ARG A 212 -9.15 -17.51 -11.72
N THR A 213 -8.16 -16.79 -12.20
CA THR A 213 -7.83 -16.76 -13.63
C THR A 213 -7.09 -18.05 -13.98
N VAL A 214 -7.54 -18.77 -15.00
CA VAL A 214 -6.94 -20.07 -15.40
C VAL A 214 -6.19 -20.01 -16.70
N SER A 215 -6.56 -19.13 -17.62
CA SER A 215 -5.83 -18.88 -18.86
C SER A 215 -6.08 -17.48 -19.38
N ALA A 216 -5.13 -16.99 -20.18
CA ALA A 216 -5.27 -15.75 -20.93
C ALA A 216 -4.71 -15.93 -22.33
N LYS A 217 -5.37 -15.33 -23.33
CA LYS A 217 -4.97 -15.38 -24.74
C LYS A 217 -5.07 -14.00 -25.36
N ALA A 218 -3.99 -13.55 -25.98
CA ALA A 218 -3.98 -12.34 -26.78
C ALA A 218 -4.68 -12.59 -28.13
N THR A 219 -5.65 -11.75 -28.45
CA THR A 219 -6.40 -11.77 -29.72
C THR A 219 -6.43 -10.38 -30.34
N SER A 220 -6.91 -10.27 -31.58
CA SER A 220 -7.11 -8.96 -32.22
C SER A 220 -8.19 -8.12 -31.52
N ALA A 221 -9.15 -8.76 -30.85
CA ALA A 221 -10.24 -8.08 -30.14
C ALA A 221 -9.88 -7.65 -28.71
N GLY A 222 -8.79 -8.15 -28.14
CA GLY A 222 -8.38 -7.89 -26.75
C GLY A 222 -7.69 -9.08 -26.12
N ILE A 223 -7.61 -9.08 -24.81
CA ILE A 223 -7.13 -10.21 -24.00
C ILE A 223 -8.34 -11.03 -23.57
N GLU A 224 -8.44 -12.24 -24.09
CA GLU A 224 -9.46 -13.22 -23.72
C GLU A 224 -8.99 -13.98 -22.47
N VAL A 225 -9.79 -13.93 -21.39
CA VAL A 225 -9.44 -14.51 -20.09
C VAL A 225 -10.51 -15.50 -19.66
N ALA A 226 -10.09 -16.70 -19.26
CA ALA A 226 -10.96 -17.71 -18.68
C ALA A 226 -10.80 -17.79 -17.17
N PHE A 227 -11.88 -18.10 -16.48
CA PHE A 227 -11.97 -18.13 -15.03
C PHE A 227 -12.50 -19.47 -14.55
N ASP A 228 -12.17 -19.83 -13.31
CA ASP A 228 -12.68 -20.99 -12.60
C ASP A 228 -12.98 -20.60 -11.15
N GLY A 229 -14.10 -21.02 -10.61
CA GLY A 229 -14.51 -20.74 -9.24
C GLY A 229 -15.97 -20.32 -9.12
N ALA A 230 -16.33 -19.89 -7.89
CA ALA A 230 -17.73 -19.69 -7.49
C ALA A 230 -18.45 -18.57 -8.29
N ALA A 231 -17.73 -17.54 -8.71
CA ALA A 231 -18.28 -16.41 -9.46
C ALA A 231 -17.78 -16.36 -10.93
N ALA A 232 -17.21 -17.47 -11.41
CA ALA A 232 -16.68 -17.53 -12.78
C ALA A 232 -17.79 -17.37 -13.83
N PRO A 233 -17.61 -16.47 -14.83
CA PRO A 233 -18.49 -16.42 -15.99
C PRO A 233 -18.48 -17.76 -16.75
N ALA A 234 -19.63 -18.12 -17.34
CA ALA A 234 -19.77 -19.36 -18.10
C ALA A 234 -18.88 -19.44 -19.37
N ALA A 235 -18.40 -18.28 -19.86
CA ALA A 235 -17.52 -18.21 -21.03
C ALA A 235 -16.38 -17.22 -20.75
N PRO A 236 -15.23 -17.38 -21.46
CA PRO A 236 -14.14 -16.43 -21.38
C PRO A 236 -14.59 -15.00 -21.66
N GLN A 237 -13.97 -14.04 -21.01
CA GLN A 237 -14.28 -12.61 -21.15
C GLN A 237 -13.12 -11.90 -21.86
N THR A 238 -13.44 -10.89 -22.67
CA THR A 238 -12.45 -10.10 -23.39
C THR A 238 -12.28 -8.71 -22.77
N TYR A 239 -11.03 -8.29 -22.58
CA TYR A 239 -10.63 -7.04 -21.97
C TYR A 239 -9.67 -6.28 -22.87
N ASP A 240 -9.76 -4.95 -22.84
CA ASP A 240 -8.82 -4.06 -23.54
C ASP A 240 -7.49 -3.95 -22.79
N LEU A 241 -7.52 -4.09 -21.45
CA LEU A 241 -6.37 -4.08 -20.56
C LEU A 241 -6.56 -5.07 -19.40
N VAL A 242 -5.51 -5.76 -19.02
CA VAL A 242 -5.49 -6.66 -17.87
C VAL A 242 -4.38 -6.22 -16.91
N LEU A 243 -4.72 -5.86 -15.68
CA LEU A 243 -3.77 -5.61 -14.60
C LEU A 243 -3.56 -6.86 -13.76
N VAL A 244 -2.32 -7.31 -13.64
CA VAL A 244 -1.92 -8.39 -12.74
C VAL A 244 -1.35 -7.79 -11.45
N ALA A 245 -2.09 -7.89 -10.35
CA ALA A 245 -1.76 -7.32 -9.03
C ALA A 245 -1.88 -8.38 -7.91
N VAL A 246 -1.29 -9.56 -8.14
CA VAL A 246 -1.39 -10.75 -7.27
C VAL A 246 -0.32 -10.84 -6.20
N GLY A 247 0.40 -9.77 -5.94
CA GLY A 247 1.44 -9.69 -4.92
C GLY A 247 2.80 -9.27 -5.45
N ARG A 248 3.82 -9.42 -4.60
CA ARG A 248 5.19 -8.99 -4.89
C ARG A 248 6.18 -10.07 -4.46
N THR A 249 7.30 -10.16 -5.18
CA THR A 249 8.40 -11.10 -4.93
C THR A 249 9.65 -10.34 -4.49
N PRO A 250 10.25 -10.68 -3.32
CA PRO A 250 11.49 -10.05 -2.84
C PRO A 250 12.69 -10.39 -3.73
N ASN A 251 13.62 -9.44 -3.87
CA ASN A 251 14.73 -9.52 -4.81
C ASN A 251 16.00 -10.21 -4.25
N GLY A 252 15.95 -10.95 -3.14
CA GLY A 252 17.12 -11.56 -2.49
C GLY A 252 17.91 -12.50 -3.40
N LYS A 253 17.23 -13.25 -4.26
CA LYS A 253 17.88 -14.13 -5.24
C LYS A 253 18.51 -13.34 -6.40
N ALA A 254 17.88 -12.23 -6.82
CA ALA A 254 18.32 -11.45 -7.97
C ALA A 254 19.67 -10.74 -7.75
N ILE A 255 20.03 -10.43 -6.50
CA ILE A 255 21.28 -9.78 -6.10
C ILE A 255 22.38 -10.77 -5.73
N GLU A 256 22.13 -12.08 -5.85
CA GLU A 256 23.06 -13.15 -5.53
C GLU A 256 23.62 -13.08 -4.08
N ALA A 257 22.79 -12.67 -3.12
CA ALA A 257 23.18 -12.45 -1.71
C ALA A 257 23.78 -13.71 -1.06
N ALA A 258 23.41 -14.89 -1.51
CA ALA A 258 24.00 -16.17 -1.05
C ALA A 258 25.50 -16.26 -1.29
N LYS A 259 26.07 -15.58 -2.31
CA LYS A 259 27.52 -15.54 -2.52
C LYS A 259 28.27 -14.77 -1.41
N ALA A 260 27.59 -13.88 -0.72
CA ALA A 260 28.11 -13.22 0.48
C ALA A 260 27.90 -14.03 1.76
N GLY A 261 27.37 -15.25 1.67
CA GLY A 261 27.02 -16.08 2.84
C GLY A 261 25.68 -15.69 3.48
N VAL A 262 24.93 -14.77 2.88
CA VAL A 262 23.62 -14.33 3.39
C VAL A 262 22.57 -15.39 3.09
N ASN A 263 21.81 -15.78 4.11
CA ASN A 263 20.69 -16.70 3.97
C ASN A 263 19.55 -16.03 3.19
N VAL A 264 19.14 -16.67 2.10
CA VAL A 264 18.00 -16.22 1.28
C VAL A 264 16.98 -17.35 1.27
N THR A 265 15.74 -17.04 1.69
CA THR A 265 14.66 -18.02 1.68
C THR A 265 14.26 -18.41 0.25
N ASP A 266 13.51 -19.51 0.10
CA ASP A 266 12.96 -19.92 -1.22
C ASP A 266 12.08 -18.85 -1.86
N ARG A 267 11.43 -18.02 -1.06
CA ARG A 267 10.61 -16.90 -1.52
C ARG A 267 11.41 -15.64 -1.83
N GLY A 268 12.74 -15.61 -1.57
CA GLY A 268 13.61 -14.47 -1.85
C GLY A 268 13.75 -13.47 -0.69
N TYR A 269 13.22 -13.76 0.50
CA TYR A 269 13.44 -12.95 1.70
C TYR A 269 14.82 -13.17 2.31
N ILE A 270 15.30 -12.19 3.04
CA ILE A 270 16.50 -12.22 3.86
C ILE A 270 16.08 -11.99 5.32
N ASP A 271 16.25 -12.99 6.17
CA ASP A 271 15.94 -12.88 7.59
C ASP A 271 16.91 -11.94 8.30
N VAL A 272 16.38 -11.11 9.20
CA VAL A 272 17.15 -10.14 9.97
C VAL A 272 16.77 -10.18 11.45
N ASP A 273 17.72 -9.79 12.31
CA ASP A 273 17.45 -9.54 13.72
C ASP A 273 16.81 -8.17 13.96
N ARG A 274 16.54 -7.81 15.21
CA ARG A 274 15.98 -6.50 15.57
C ARG A 274 16.90 -5.30 15.28
N GLN A 275 18.17 -5.54 14.97
CA GLN A 275 19.11 -4.52 14.50
C GLN A 275 19.23 -4.49 12.97
N MET A 276 18.35 -5.19 12.27
CA MET A 276 18.37 -5.38 10.82
C MET A 276 19.61 -6.11 10.31
N ARG A 277 20.34 -6.85 11.16
CA ARG A 277 21.50 -7.66 10.76
C ARG A 277 21.02 -8.97 10.15
N THR A 278 21.66 -9.36 9.08
CA THR A 278 21.52 -10.71 8.53
C THR A 278 22.34 -11.72 9.37
N ASN A 279 22.36 -12.98 8.95
CA ASN A 279 23.30 -13.98 9.51
C ASN A 279 24.77 -13.64 9.29
N VAL A 280 25.09 -12.68 8.40
CA VAL A 280 26.43 -12.12 8.20
C VAL A 280 26.51 -10.78 8.94
N PRO A 281 27.30 -10.66 10.04
CA PRO A 281 27.15 -9.57 11.01
C PRO A 281 27.38 -8.14 10.50
N HIS A 282 28.08 -7.96 9.38
CA HIS A 282 28.36 -6.67 8.76
C HIS A 282 27.46 -6.40 7.54
N ILE A 283 26.52 -7.30 7.24
CA ILE A 283 25.53 -7.13 6.17
C ILE A 283 24.13 -7.04 6.81
N PHE A 284 23.41 -5.99 6.48
CA PHE A 284 22.07 -5.66 6.95
C PHE A 284 21.09 -5.79 5.78
N ALA A 285 19.80 -5.98 6.08
CA ALA A 285 18.74 -5.92 5.06
C ALA A 285 17.52 -5.17 5.60
N ILE A 286 16.84 -4.41 4.72
CA ILE A 286 15.71 -3.55 5.07
C ILE A 286 14.63 -3.58 3.97
N GLY A 287 13.41 -3.22 4.35
CA GLY A 287 12.28 -3.05 3.44
C GLY A 287 11.66 -4.38 3.01
N ASP A 288 11.13 -4.39 1.79
CA ASP A 288 10.38 -5.53 1.25
C ASP A 288 11.17 -6.85 1.27
N ILE A 289 12.49 -6.77 1.17
CA ILE A 289 13.37 -7.94 1.14
C ILE A 289 13.56 -8.55 2.53
N ALA A 290 13.39 -7.76 3.60
CA ALA A 290 13.57 -8.21 4.98
C ALA A 290 12.30 -8.82 5.59
N GLY A 291 11.13 -8.68 4.96
CA GLY A 291 9.88 -9.27 5.44
C GLY A 291 8.65 -8.42 5.20
N ALA A 292 7.48 -9.04 5.45
CA ALA A 292 6.19 -8.36 5.44
C ALA A 292 5.98 -7.52 6.73
N PRO A 293 5.12 -6.48 6.65
CA PRO A 293 4.46 -5.94 5.46
C PRO A 293 5.43 -5.19 4.54
N MET A 294 5.18 -5.27 3.21
CA MET A 294 5.99 -4.58 2.20
C MET A 294 5.57 -3.11 2.07
N LEU A 295 5.97 -2.29 3.04
CA LEU A 295 5.55 -0.90 3.19
C LEU A 295 6.75 0.05 3.27
N ALA A 296 6.67 1.16 2.54
CA ALA A 296 7.76 2.12 2.45
C ALA A 296 8.11 2.77 3.79
N HIS A 297 7.12 3.11 4.62
CA HIS A 297 7.34 3.69 5.94
C HIS A 297 8.01 2.71 6.91
N LYS A 298 7.69 1.39 6.85
CA LYS A 298 8.45 0.36 7.56
C LYS A 298 9.92 0.39 7.14
N ALA A 299 10.19 0.37 5.83
CA ALA A 299 11.55 0.37 5.30
C ALA A 299 12.37 1.60 5.72
N VAL A 300 11.75 2.78 5.86
CA VAL A 300 12.42 4.00 6.35
C VAL A 300 12.88 3.82 7.79
N HIS A 301 12.02 3.34 8.69
CA HIS A 301 12.39 3.09 10.09
C HIS A 301 13.44 1.99 10.22
N GLU A 302 13.31 0.89 9.49
CA GLU A 302 14.34 -0.16 9.41
C GLU A 302 15.68 0.41 8.89
N GLY A 303 15.64 1.33 7.92
CA GLY A 303 16.82 2.00 7.38
C GLY A 303 17.57 2.83 8.42
N HIS A 304 16.85 3.55 9.28
CA HIS A 304 17.46 4.27 10.41
C HIS A 304 18.15 3.29 11.37
N VAL A 305 17.43 2.25 11.80
CA VAL A 305 17.98 1.23 12.70
C VAL A 305 19.21 0.55 12.10
N ALA A 306 19.16 0.15 10.83
CA ALA A 306 20.29 -0.48 10.14
C ALA A 306 21.52 0.45 10.08
N ALA A 307 21.31 1.72 9.75
CA ALA A 307 22.41 2.71 9.67
C ALA A 307 23.03 2.98 11.03
N GLU A 308 22.23 3.15 12.07
CA GLU A 308 22.66 3.35 13.46
C GLU A 308 23.39 2.13 13.99
N ALA A 309 22.84 0.92 13.81
CA ALA A 309 23.50 -0.32 14.22
C ALA A 309 24.79 -0.59 13.44
N ALA A 310 24.81 -0.26 12.13
CA ALA A 310 26.03 -0.31 11.33
C ALA A 310 27.09 0.66 11.83
N SER A 311 26.70 1.79 12.42
CA SER A 311 27.60 2.76 13.04
C SER A 311 28.04 2.39 14.46
N GLY A 312 27.57 1.26 15.00
CA GLY A 312 27.90 0.77 16.34
C GLY A 312 26.97 1.26 17.45
N MET A 313 25.88 1.93 17.11
CA MET A 313 24.87 2.37 18.08
C MET A 313 23.96 1.20 18.52
N LYS A 314 23.43 1.28 19.72
CA LYS A 314 22.42 0.35 20.25
C LYS A 314 21.03 0.81 19.79
N SER A 315 20.69 0.50 18.55
CA SER A 315 19.39 0.79 17.94
C SER A 315 18.67 -0.51 17.59
N TYR A 316 17.35 -0.54 17.77
CA TYR A 316 16.54 -1.74 17.55
C TYR A 316 15.22 -1.36 16.91
N PHE A 317 14.75 -2.18 15.98
CA PHE A 317 13.40 -2.07 15.44
C PHE A 317 12.43 -2.72 16.42
N ASP A 318 11.68 -1.90 17.13
CA ASP A 318 10.77 -2.31 18.21
C ASP A 318 9.39 -1.65 18.12
N ALA A 319 9.00 -1.23 16.92
CA ALA A 319 7.69 -0.68 16.64
C ALA A 319 6.58 -1.62 17.13
N ARG A 320 5.61 -1.08 17.88
CA ARG A 320 4.46 -1.80 18.39
C ARG A 320 3.39 -2.03 17.32
N GLN A 321 3.40 -1.18 16.30
CA GLN A 321 2.47 -1.24 15.19
C GLN A 321 3.13 -0.72 13.91
N ILE A 322 2.61 -1.14 12.77
CA ILE A 322 2.95 -0.61 11.44
C ILE A 322 1.60 -0.35 10.75
N PRO A 323 1.21 0.91 10.51
CA PRO A 323 -0.10 1.21 9.95
C PRO A 323 -0.19 0.78 8.49
N SER A 324 -1.37 0.39 8.07
CA SER A 324 -1.69 0.06 6.68
C SER A 324 -2.84 0.92 6.19
N VAL A 325 -2.77 1.32 4.93
CA VAL A 325 -3.80 2.15 4.29
C VAL A 325 -4.05 1.66 2.87
N ALA A 326 -5.33 1.41 2.55
CA ALA A 326 -5.81 1.33 1.18
C ALA A 326 -6.38 2.71 0.81
N TYR A 327 -5.72 3.39 -0.11
CA TYR A 327 -6.10 4.75 -0.55
C TYR A 327 -7.20 4.72 -1.63
N THR A 328 -8.13 3.82 -1.45
CA THR A 328 -9.35 3.73 -2.26
C THR A 328 -10.35 4.84 -1.88
N ASP A 329 -11.53 4.85 -2.46
CA ASP A 329 -12.64 5.69 -2.03
C ASP A 329 -13.85 4.82 -1.63
N PRO A 330 -14.24 4.79 -0.32
CA PRO A 330 -13.56 5.40 0.83
C PRO A 330 -12.19 4.76 1.11
N GLU A 331 -11.33 5.49 1.82
CA GLU A 331 -10.09 4.92 2.33
C GLU A 331 -10.37 3.91 3.44
N VAL A 332 -9.51 2.88 3.54
CA VAL A 332 -9.53 1.91 4.65
C VAL A 332 -8.16 1.90 5.29
N ALA A 333 -8.08 2.27 6.56
CA ALA A 333 -6.83 2.35 7.30
C ALA A 333 -6.92 1.57 8.61
N TRP A 334 -5.81 0.93 9.02
CA TRP A 334 -5.74 0.20 10.29
C TRP A 334 -4.32 0.20 10.86
N ALA A 335 -4.23 0.08 12.18
CA ALA A 335 -2.98 0.02 12.92
C ALA A 335 -3.13 -0.91 14.13
N GLY A 336 -2.03 -1.52 14.56
CA GLY A 336 -2.01 -2.51 15.65
C GLY A 336 -2.68 -3.81 15.26
N VAL A 337 -3.26 -4.52 16.24
CA VAL A 337 -3.89 -5.82 16.03
C VAL A 337 -5.30 -5.67 15.48
N THR A 338 -5.68 -6.54 14.55
CA THR A 338 -7.04 -6.68 14.06
C THR A 338 -7.87 -7.60 14.96
N GLU A 339 -9.20 -7.58 14.82
CA GLU A 339 -10.07 -8.52 15.56
C GLU A 339 -9.74 -9.98 15.21
N ASP A 340 -9.39 -10.27 13.97
CA ASP A 340 -9.07 -11.63 13.54
C ASP A 340 -7.71 -12.09 14.12
N GLU A 341 -6.72 -11.19 14.22
CA GLU A 341 -5.47 -11.46 14.92
C GLU A 341 -5.69 -11.64 16.43
N CYS A 342 -6.54 -10.83 17.05
CA CYS A 342 -6.91 -11.02 18.46
C CYS A 342 -7.51 -12.42 18.70
N LYS A 343 -8.45 -12.85 17.84
CA LYS A 343 -9.04 -14.20 17.93
C LYS A 343 -8.00 -15.31 17.74
N ALA A 344 -7.15 -15.18 16.71
CA ALA A 344 -6.12 -16.15 16.40
C ALA A 344 -5.07 -16.30 17.50
N GLN A 345 -4.72 -15.19 18.17
CA GLN A 345 -3.73 -15.14 19.27
C GLN A 345 -4.36 -15.28 20.66
N VAL A 346 -5.69 -15.46 20.73
CA VAL A 346 -6.45 -15.59 22.02
C VAL A 346 -6.26 -14.35 22.92
N ILE A 347 -6.13 -13.16 22.32
CA ILE A 347 -6.06 -11.91 23.05
C ILE A 347 -7.48 -11.52 23.47
N LYS A 348 -7.70 -11.28 24.78
CA LYS A 348 -8.97 -10.76 25.28
C LYS A 348 -9.04 -9.27 24.99
N TYR A 349 -10.07 -8.87 24.25
CA TYR A 349 -10.23 -7.50 23.83
C TYR A 349 -11.69 -7.04 23.92
N ARG A 350 -11.86 -5.74 24.01
CA ARG A 350 -13.13 -5.05 23.80
C ARG A 350 -12.95 -4.06 22.69
N LYS A 351 -14.00 -3.85 21.88
CA LYS A 351 -13.99 -2.84 20.83
C LYS A 351 -15.04 -1.79 21.06
N ALA A 352 -14.77 -0.59 20.61
CA ALA A 352 -15.72 0.48 20.49
C ALA A 352 -15.74 1.02 19.06
N LEU A 353 -16.90 1.51 18.65
CA LEU A 353 -17.13 1.98 17.29
C LEU A 353 -17.95 3.28 17.35
N PHE A 354 -17.46 4.31 16.63
CA PHE A 354 -18.17 5.53 16.40
C PHE A 354 -18.55 5.66 14.92
N PRO A 355 -19.85 5.60 14.56
CA PRO A 355 -20.30 5.73 13.18
C PRO A 355 -20.19 7.17 12.71
N TRP A 356 -19.68 7.39 11.50
CA TRP A 356 -19.55 8.74 10.95
C TRP A 356 -20.88 9.40 10.59
N ALA A 357 -21.95 8.62 10.47
CA ALA A 357 -23.31 9.15 10.39
C ALA A 357 -23.74 10.00 11.62
N ALA A 358 -22.97 9.92 12.71
CA ALA A 358 -23.13 10.80 13.89
C ALA A 358 -22.07 11.92 13.95
N SER A 359 -21.12 11.99 13.00
CA SER A 359 -20.09 13.02 12.95
C SER A 359 -20.58 14.25 12.20
N GLY A 360 -20.65 15.39 12.87
CA GLY A 360 -21.03 16.66 12.24
C GLY A 360 -20.17 17.04 11.06
N ARG A 361 -18.85 16.74 11.13
CA ARG A 361 -17.91 17.00 10.02
C ARG A 361 -18.14 16.07 8.83
N ALA A 362 -18.34 14.79 9.07
CA ALA A 362 -18.59 13.83 8.01
C ALA A 362 -19.91 14.16 7.26
N ILE A 363 -20.96 14.48 8.01
CA ILE A 363 -22.26 14.92 7.47
C ILE A 363 -22.11 16.21 6.65
N ALA A 364 -21.40 17.21 7.19
CA ALA A 364 -21.18 18.46 6.49
C ALA A 364 -20.39 18.31 5.19
N ASN A 365 -19.51 17.30 5.11
CA ASN A 365 -18.77 16.97 3.90
C ASN A 365 -19.60 16.13 2.89
N GLY A 366 -20.78 15.63 3.26
CA GLY A 366 -21.55 14.67 2.47
C GLY A 366 -20.87 13.29 2.37
N ARG A 367 -19.98 12.95 3.32
CA ARG A 367 -19.15 11.74 3.35
C ARG A 367 -19.27 11.08 4.73
N ASP A 368 -20.48 10.70 5.09
CA ASP A 368 -20.83 10.13 6.39
C ASP A 368 -20.86 8.59 6.39
N GLU A 369 -20.50 7.99 5.26
CA GLU A 369 -20.26 6.56 5.20
C GLU A 369 -19.00 6.18 5.99
N GLY A 370 -19.09 5.12 6.77
CA GLY A 370 -17.95 4.61 7.51
C GLY A 370 -18.03 4.79 9.01
N PHE A 371 -16.90 4.54 9.65
CA PHE A 371 -16.77 4.59 11.11
C PHE A 371 -15.31 4.58 11.55
N THR A 372 -15.09 4.95 12.81
CA THR A 372 -13.84 4.74 13.55
C THR A 372 -14.05 3.64 14.57
N LYS A 373 -13.17 2.63 14.55
CA LYS A 373 -13.14 1.49 15.48
C LYS A 373 -11.84 1.49 16.26
N LEU A 374 -11.92 1.37 17.58
CA LEU A 374 -10.78 1.17 18.47
C LEU A 374 -10.88 -0.19 19.15
N ILE A 375 -9.74 -0.84 19.33
CA ILE A 375 -9.62 -2.14 19.98
C ILE A 375 -8.74 -1.96 21.20
N PHE A 376 -9.27 -2.34 22.37
CA PHE A 376 -8.61 -2.19 23.66
C PHE A 376 -8.39 -3.56 24.31
N ASP A 377 -7.26 -3.73 24.98
CA ASP A 377 -7.03 -4.87 25.86
C ASP A 377 -8.06 -4.86 27.00
N ASP A 378 -8.70 -6.00 27.25
CA ASP A 378 -9.84 -6.10 28.18
C ASP A 378 -9.45 -5.88 29.65
N ALA A 379 -8.19 -6.16 30.00
CA ALA A 379 -7.73 -6.02 31.38
C ALA A 379 -7.14 -4.65 31.71
N THR A 380 -6.40 -4.07 30.75
CA THR A 380 -5.66 -2.81 30.96
C THR A 380 -6.36 -1.60 30.37
N HIS A 381 -7.36 -1.82 29.54
CA HIS A 381 -8.05 -0.80 28.72
C HIS A 381 -7.12 0.01 27.82
N ARG A 382 -5.88 -0.47 27.59
CA ARG A 382 -4.94 0.16 26.67
C ARG A 382 -5.30 -0.17 25.25
N ILE A 383 -5.14 0.81 24.36
CA ILE A 383 -5.36 0.61 22.94
C ILE A 383 -4.30 -0.34 22.38
N ILE A 384 -4.75 -1.36 21.66
CA ILE A 384 -3.89 -2.36 21.01
C ILE A 384 -4.08 -2.42 19.50
N GLY A 385 -5.17 -1.83 19.01
CA GLY A 385 -5.45 -1.78 17.59
C GLY A 385 -6.59 -0.82 17.26
N GLY A 386 -6.81 -0.59 15.98
CA GLY A 386 -7.92 0.19 15.50
C GLY A 386 -7.97 0.27 13.98
N GLY A 387 -9.12 0.68 13.47
CA GLY A 387 -9.34 0.83 12.05
C GLY A 387 -10.34 1.93 11.76
N ILE A 388 -10.15 2.59 10.64
CA ILE A 388 -10.98 3.69 10.17
C ILE A 388 -11.34 3.42 8.72
N VAL A 389 -12.60 3.57 8.38
CA VAL A 389 -13.08 3.57 7.00
C VAL A 389 -13.84 4.84 6.72
N GLY A 390 -13.45 5.57 5.68
CA GLY A 390 -14.05 6.86 5.30
C GLY A 390 -13.04 7.76 4.59
N ALA A 391 -13.46 8.98 4.26
CA ALA A 391 -12.57 9.96 3.65
C ALA A 391 -11.45 10.36 4.63
N HIS A 392 -10.20 10.42 4.13
CA HIS A 392 -9.01 10.77 4.92
C HIS A 392 -8.67 9.79 6.07
N ALA A 393 -9.15 8.55 6.03
CA ALA A 393 -8.82 7.55 7.03
C ALA A 393 -7.31 7.31 7.15
N GLY A 394 -6.56 7.44 6.04
CA GLY A 394 -5.11 7.31 6.00
C GLY A 394 -4.36 8.38 6.80
N ASP A 395 -4.90 9.60 6.87
CA ASP A 395 -4.32 10.67 7.70
C ASP A 395 -4.69 10.47 9.18
N LEU A 396 -5.93 10.07 9.45
CA LEU A 396 -6.47 9.90 10.81
C LEU A 396 -5.85 8.72 11.56
N ILE A 397 -5.49 7.65 10.88
CA ILE A 397 -4.93 6.44 11.53
C ILE A 397 -3.61 6.71 12.26
N SER A 398 -2.93 7.80 11.95
CA SER A 398 -1.69 8.21 12.60
C SER A 398 -1.88 8.52 14.07
N GLU A 399 -3.03 9.05 14.47
CA GLU A 399 -3.37 9.30 15.89
C GLU A 399 -3.56 7.98 16.63
N VAL A 400 -4.26 7.01 16.02
CA VAL A 400 -4.40 5.65 16.57
C VAL A 400 -3.02 5.00 16.72
N GLY A 401 -2.14 5.13 15.71
CA GLY A 401 -0.78 4.63 15.77
C GLY A 401 0.03 5.25 16.89
N LEU A 402 -0.06 6.56 17.09
CA LEU A 402 0.60 7.27 18.19
C LEU A 402 0.09 6.78 19.57
N ALA A 403 -1.23 6.64 19.70
CA ALA A 403 -1.84 6.16 20.95
C ALA A 403 -1.36 4.74 21.31
N ILE A 404 -1.21 3.84 20.32
CA ILE A 404 -0.66 2.48 20.54
C ILE A 404 0.80 2.56 20.98
N GLU A 405 1.64 3.35 20.29
CA GLU A 405 3.06 3.49 20.62
C GLU A 405 3.26 4.06 22.03
N MET A 406 2.46 5.04 22.42
CA MET A 406 2.51 5.66 23.76
C MET A 406 1.88 4.79 24.84
N GLY A 407 1.11 3.76 24.46
CA GLY A 407 0.40 2.88 25.40
C GLY A 407 -0.77 3.57 26.11
N CYS A 408 -1.43 4.50 25.44
CA CYS A 408 -2.60 5.21 25.94
C CYS A 408 -3.73 4.23 26.29
N ASP A 409 -4.54 4.57 27.26
CA ASP A 409 -5.80 3.90 27.53
C ASP A 409 -6.99 4.67 26.93
N ALA A 410 -8.19 4.12 27.09
CA ALA A 410 -9.40 4.75 26.56
C ALA A 410 -9.69 6.12 27.18
N VAL A 411 -9.32 6.32 28.44
CA VAL A 411 -9.53 7.59 29.15
C VAL A 411 -8.60 8.67 28.62
N ASP A 412 -7.33 8.31 28.33
CA ASP A 412 -6.35 9.24 27.74
C ASP A 412 -6.85 9.77 26.40
N ILE A 413 -7.36 8.87 25.55
CA ILE A 413 -7.85 9.20 24.20
C ILE A 413 -9.14 10.03 24.30
N GLY A 414 -10.13 9.57 25.09
CA GLY A 414 -11.43 10.22 25.21
C GLY A 414 -11.38 11.59 25.87
N LYS A 415 -10.40 11.85 26.76
CA LYS A 415 -10.17 13.17 27.38
C LYS A 415 -9.28 14.11 26.56
N THR A 416 -8.67 13.62 25.49
CA THR A 416 -7.92 14.48 24.58
C THR A 416 -8.90 15.41 23.86
N ILE A 417 -8.68 16.73 23.97
CA ILE A 417 -9.54 17.71 23.30
C ILE A 417 -9.23 17.73 21.81
N HIS A 418 -10.20 17.34 21.00
CA HIS A 418 -10.12 17.42 19.55
C HIS A 418 -10.75 18.74 19.06
N PRO A 419 -10.25 19.36 17.99
CA PRO A 419 -10.87 20.55 17.42
C PRO A 419 -12.21 20.22 16.79
N HIS A 420 -13.22 21.09 17.00
CA HIS A 420 -14.57 20.94 16.48
C HIS A 420 -14.87 21.92 15.33
N PRO A 421 -15.53 21.50 14.22
CA PRO A 421 -15.81 20.10 13.85
C PRO A 421 -14.69 19.52 13.01
N THR A 422 -14.25 18.30 13.31
CA THR A 422 -13.23 17.57 12.56
C THR A 422 -13.58 16.07 12.47
N LEU A 423 -12.93 15.36 11.53
CA LEU A 423 -13.05 13.91 11.46
C LEU A 423 -12.29 13.21 12.61
N SER A 424 -11.23 13.84 13.13
CA SER A 424 -10.42 13.27 14.23
C SER A 424 -11.20 13.14 15.55
N GLU A 425 -12.25 13.96 15.77
CA GLU A 425 -13.16 13.78 16.91
C GLU A 425 -13.71 12.36 17.01
N SER A 426 -13.88 11.68 15.87
CA SER A 426 -14.39 10.30 15.84
C SER A 426 -13.50 9.30 16.60
N ILE A 427 -12.22 9.60 16.80
CA ILE A 427 -11.27 8.78 17.57
C ILE A 427 -11.55 8.96 19.07
N GLY A 428 -11.64 10.21 19.54
CA GLY A 428 -12.02 10.52 20.92
C GLY A 428 -13.41 9.97 21.28
N MET A 429 -14.39 10.20 20.40
CA MET A 429 -15.75 9.69 20.57
C MET A 429 -15.83 8.15 20.60
N ALA A 430 -15.00 7.44 19.81
CA ALA A 430 -14.92 5.99 19.88
C ALA A 430 -14.35 5.51 21.24
N ALA A 431 -13.40 6.25 21.82
CA ALA A 431 -12.88 5.96 23.15
C ALA A 431 -13.93 6.27 24.24
N GLU A 432 -14.70 7.35 24.11
CA GLU A 432 -15.84 7.67 24.99
C GLU A 432 -16.94 6.59 24.91
N VAL A 433 -17.19 6.02 23.72
CA VAL A 433 -18.11 4.87 23.57
C VAL A 433 -17.62 3.67 24.38
N PHE A 434 -16.30 3.40 24.38
CA PHE A 434 -15.71 2.32 25.18
C PHE A 434 -15.98 2.55 26.67
N GLU A 435 -15.80 3.77 27.16
CA GLU A 435 -16.02 4.16 28.57
C GLU A 435 -17.52 4.32 28.92
N GLY A 436 -18.42 4.31 27.92
CA GLY A 436 -19.86 4.47 28.13
C GLY A 436 -20.27 5.90 28.47
N VAL A 437 -19.46 6.90 28.11
CA VAL A 437 -19.69 8.33 28.41
C VAL A 437 -19.95 9.19 27.17
N CYS A 438 -19.90 8.60 25.96
CA CYS A 438 -20.17 9.32 24.72
C CYS A 438 -21.61 9.87 24.70
N THR A 439 -21.73 11.18 24.48
CA THR A 439 -23.04 11.89 24.45
C THR A 439 -23.63 12.03 23.05
N ASP A 440 -22.83 11.80 22.02
CA ASP A 440 -23.18 11.96 20.60
C ASP A 440 -23.87 10.72 20.01
N LEU A 441 -24.00 9.67 20.81
CA LEU A 441 -24.75 8.46 20.46
C LEU A 441 -25.85 8.18 21.47
N PRO A 442 -26.94 7.54 21.05
CA PRO A 442 -27.93 7.05 21.98
C PRO A 442 -27.29 6.12 23.02
N PRO A 443 -27.75 6.15 24.29
CA PRO A 443 -27.20 5.26 25.30
C PRO A 443 -27.33 3.79 24.86
N ALA A 444 -26.24 3.00 25.10
CA ALA A 444 -26.25 1.59 24.80
C ALA A 444 -27.47 0.93 25.50
N ARG A 445 -28.23 0.13 24.75
CA ARG A 445 -29.31 -0.66 25.37
C ARG A 445 -28.65 -1.59 26.37
N LYS A 446 -29.06 -1.50 27.65
CA LYS A 446 -28.65 -2.47 28.65
C LYS A 446 -29.06 -3.85 28.16
N PRO A 447 -28.18 -4.86 28.23
CA PRO A 447 -28.51 -6.23 27.82
C PRO A 447 -29.66 -6.83 28.61
#